data_74cb08ea4626b1d36463bf4007024c93
#
_entry.id   74cb08ea4626b1d36463bf4007024c93
#
_cell.length_a   1.000
_cell.length_b   1.000
_cell.length_c   1.000
_cell.angle_alpha   90.00
_cell.angle_beta   90.00
_cell.angle_gamma   90.00
#
_symmetry.space_group_name_H-M   'P 1'
#
loop_
_entity.id
_entity.type
_entity.pdbx_description
1 polymer ?
#
loop_
_entity_poly.entity_id
_entity_poly.type
_entity_poly.pdbx_seq_one_letter_code
_entity_poly.pdbx_strand_id
1 'polypeptide(L)'
;MKHTTKILIFVALLSAAGLLPAQIQNLSNFDKNRLHYGIAMGYMQSKFTVRYTDDDAIRENIQGVRSYYIPGFHLSIIGDLRINEFLNLRLIPGISFLDRNLSYALSDDYLATSHLLDKERMVESVYGDLPLELKVRAVRWRNFRPYVIGGIRYGFDFASLKNNKNENDKSIIRLASSDFGYTAGVGFDFYFPYFKFAIELKMSFGLNELKIPDETYYTRSFESIKSRIFTLSITVEG
;
A
#
# COMPACT_ATOMS: atom_id res chain seq x y z
N MET A 1 12.35 -36.16 -3.28
CA MET A 1 13.38 -36.14 -2.21
C MET A 1 13.93 -34.74 -1.88
N LYS A 2 14.25 -33.84 -2.84
CA LYS A 2 14.85 -32.52 -2.54
C LYS A 2 13.93 -31.53 -1.78
N HIS A 3 12.60 -31.61 -1.90
CA HIS A 3 11.66 -30.72 -1.20
C HIS A 3 11.41 -31.14 0.26
N THR A 4 11.32 -32.42 0.52
CA THR A 4 11.15 -32.96 1.89
C THR A 4 12.36 -32.65 2.78
N THR A 5 13.56 -32.68 2.24
CA THR A 5 14.78 -32.32 2.98
C THR A 5 14.80 -30.85 3.36
N LYS A 6 14.34 -29.94 2.48
CA LYS A 6 14.25 -28.50 2.77
C LYS A 6 13.21 -28.19 3.85
N ILE A 7 12.09 -28.87 3.84
CA ILE A 7 11.03 -28.73 4.87
C ILE A 7 11.55 -29.24 6.22
N LEU A 8 12.25 -30.38 6.25
CA LEU A 8 12.86 -30.91 7.48
C LEU A 8 13.92 -29.97 8.06
N ILE A 9 14.77 -29.37 7.23
CA ILE A 9 15.77 -28.39 7.67
C ILE A 9 15.06 -27.12 8.22
N PHE A 10 14.01 -26.66 7.59
CA PHE A 10 13.25 -25.50 8.06
C PHE A 10 12.56 -25.77 9.39
N VAL A 11 11.96 -26.95 9.56
CA VAL A 11 11.35 -27.37 10.83
C VAL A 11 12.40 -27.56 11.92
N ALA A 12 13.57 -28.11 11.60
CA ALA A 12 14.68 -28.26 12.55
C ALA A 12 15.26 -26.90 12.98
N LEU A 13 15.36 -25.93 12.08
CA LEU A 13 15.76 -24.56 12.42
C LEU A 13 14.73 -23.85 13.32
N LEU A 14 13.44 -24.06 13.07
CA LEU A 14 12.37 -23.55 13.93
C LEU A 14 12.38 -24.18 15.33
N SER A 15 12.64 -25.47 15.44
CA SER A 15 12.73 -26.15 16.74
C SER A 15 14.00 -25.80 17.52
N ALA A 16 15.13 -25.55 16.85
CA ALA A 16 16.36 -25.09 17.48
C ALA A 16 16.24 -23.69 18.09
N ALA A 17 15.41 -22.83 17.50
CA ALA A 17 15.11 -21.48 18.05
C ALA A 17 14.39 -21.53 19.41
N GLY A 18 13.70 -22.63 19.75
CA GLY A 18 13.02 -22.83 21.02
C GLY A 18 13.91 -23.25 22.18
N LEU A 19 15.16 -23.66 21.93
CA LEU A 19 16.08 -24.23 22.94
C LEU A 19 17.05 -23.20 23.55
N LEU A 20 16.95 -21.91 23.19
CA LEU A 20 17.83 -20.89 23.77
C LEU A 20 17.41 -20.54 25.19
N PRO A 21 18.29 -20.80 26.22
CA PRO A 21 17.95 -20.56 27.62
C PRO A 21 17.84 -19.06 27.90
N ALA A 22 16.85 -18.70 28.71
CA ALA A 22 16.70 -17.43 29.44
C ALA A 22 17.11 -16.16 28.68
N GLN A 23 16.46 -15.88 27.54
CA GLN A 23 16.61 -14.54 26.94
C GLN A 23 16.02 -13.50 27.88
N ILE A 24 16.86 -12.53 28.28
CA ILE A 24 16.46 -11.35 29.04
C ILE A 24 15.34 -10.64 28.23
N GLN A 25 14.27 -10.25 28.92
CA GLN A 25 13.23 -9.45 28.32
C GLN A 25 13.73 -8.02 28.06
N ASN A 26 14.04 -7.73 26.82
CA ASN A 26 14.51 -6.42 26.40
C ASN A 26 13.37 -5.39 26.53
N LEU A 27 13.71 -4.12 26.75
CA LEU A 27 12.75 -3.01 26.83
C LEU A 27 11.54 -3.31 27.75
N SER A 28 11.79 -3.81 28.97
CA SER A 28 10.74 -4.17 29.92
C SER A 28 9.82 -3.00 30.30
N ASN A 29 10.33 -1.77 30.24
CA ASN A 29 9.59 -0.55 30.52
C ASN A 29 8.97 0.10 29.28
N PHE A 30 9.32 -0.33 28.09
CA PHE A 30 8.80 0.22 26.84
C PHE A 30 7.27 0.20 26.80
N ASP A 31 6.68 -0.95 27.12
CA ASP A 31 5.23 -1.10 27.12
C ASP A 31 4.52 -0.29 28.24
N LYS A 32 5.23 0.34 29.18
CA LYS A 32 4.65 1.22 30.20
C LYS A 32 4.42 2.64 29.73
N ASN A 33 5.22 3.11 28.80
CA ASN A 33 5.07 4.44 28.20
C ASN A 33 3.80 4.51 27.38
N ARG A 34 3.12 5.66 27.43
CA ARG A 34 1.88 5.85 26.67
C ARG A 34 2.14 6.26 25.22
N LEU A 35 3.24 6.91 24.95
CA LEU A 35 3.54 7.47 23.64
C LEU A 35 4.92 6.99 23.19
N HIS A 36 4.99 6.50 21.96
CA HIS A 36 6.22 6.08 21.30
C HIS A 36 6.31 6.75 19.95
N TYR A 37 7.53 7.01 19.52
CA TYR A 37 7.82 7.57 18.21
C TYR A 37 8.70 6.61 17.43
N GLY A 38 8.60 6.69 16.12
CA GLY A 38 9.41 5.87 15.26
C GLY A 38 9.41 6.32 13.83
N ILE A 39 10.10 5.56 13.02
CA ILE A 39 10.12 5.71 11.57
C ILE A 39 9.67 4.40 10.92
N ALA A 40 9.01 4.53 9.78
CA ALA A 40 8.66 3.41 8.92
C ALA A 40 9.18 3.67 7.52
N MET A 41 9.74 2.63 6.93
CA MET A 41 10.11 2.62 5.52
C MET A 41 9.69 1.29 4.91
N GLY A 42 9.40 1.28 3.63
CA GLY A 42 8.99 0.03 3.02
C GLY A 42 8.82 0.06 1.52
N TYR A 43 8.68 -1.13 1.01
CA TYR A 43 8.36 -1.42 -0.37
C TYR A 43 6.85 -1.45 -0.55
N MET A 44 6.38 -0.84 -1.62
CA MET A 44 4.97 -0.80 -1.97
C MET A 44 4.77 -1.33 -3.39
N GLN A 45 3.59 -1.88 -3.62
CA GLN A 45 3.09 -2.18 -4.96
C GLN A 45 1.71 -1.58 -5.10
N SER A 46 1.52 -0.77 -6.12
CA SER A 46 0.24 -0.12 -6.39
C SER A 46 -0.34 -0.53 -7.73
N LYS A 47 -1.67 -0.58 -7.79
CA LYS A 47 -2.43 -0.72 -9.02
C LYS A 47 -3.78 -0.06 -8.91
N PHE A 48 -4.42 0.17 -10.04
CA PHE A 48 -5.85 0.51 -10.09
C PHE A 48 -6.72 -0.74 -10.13
N THR A 49 -7.87 -0.68 -9.46
CA THR A 49 -8.98 -1.59 -9.67
C THR A 49 -9.96 -0.87 -10.57
N VAL A 50 -10.11 -1.35 -11.79
CA VAL A 50 -10.94 -0.74 -12.84
C VAL A 50 -12.23 -1.53 -12.96
N ARG A 51 -13.38 -0.82 -13.00
CA ARG A 51 -14.68 -1.37 -13.38
C ARG A 51 -15.02 -0.85 -14.76
N TYR A 52 -15.34 -1.76 -15.67
CA TYR A 52 -15.65 -1.40 -17.06
C TYR A 52 -17.05 -0.83 -17.20
N THR A 53 -17.23 0.00 -18.22
CA THR A 53 -18.55 0.41 -18.68
C THR A 53 -19.18 -0.68 -19.54
N ASP A 54 -20.51 -0.77 -19.49
CA ASP A 54 -21.28 -1.71 -20.35
C ASP A 54 -21.75 -1.05 -21.66
N ASP A 55 -21.14 0.08 -22.06
CA ASP A 55 -21.47 0.78 -23.31
C ASP A 55 -20.84 0.04 -24.51
N ASP A 56 -21.69 -0.56 -25.36
CA ASP A 56 -21.28 -1.34 -26.52
C ASP A 56 -20.49 -0.53 -27.56
N ALA A 57 -20.81 0.77 -27.74
CA ALA A 57 -20.12 1.64 -28.68
C ALA A 57 -18.66 1.90 -28.30
N ILE A 58 -18.33 1.82 -27.02
CA ILE A 58 -16.96 1.97 -26.51
C ILE A 58 -16.21 0.64 -26.59
N ARG A 59 -16.89 -0.49 -26.35
CA ARG A 59 -16.33 -1.84 -26.40
C ARG A 59 -15.84 -2.24 -27.79
N GLU A 60 -16.42 -1.70 -28.83
CA GLU A 60 -16.00 -1.97 -30.21
C GLU A 60 -14.54 -1.56 -30.47
N ASN A 61 -14.07 -0.48 -29.86
CA ASN A 61 -12.73 0.07 -30.03
C ASN A 61 -11.77 -0.25 -28.88
N ILE A 62 -12.28 -0.32 -27.63
CA ILE A 62 -11.50 -0.63 -26.43
C ILE A 62 -11.97 -1.94 -25.83
N GLN A 63 -11.23 -3.01 -26.10
CA GLN A 63 -11.54 -4.37 -25.65
C GLN A 63 -11.31 -4.58 -24.15
N GLY A 64 -10.52 -3.70 -23.51
CA GLY A 64 -10.30 -3.73 -22.06
C GLY A 64 -9.23 -2.76 -21.57
N VAL A 65 -9.30 -2.46 -20.27
CA VAL A 65 -8.30 -1.64 -19.59
C VAL A 65 -7.73 -2.46 -18.43
N ARG A 66 -6.42 -2.65 -18.38
CA ARG A 66 -5.74 -3.40 -17.32
C ARG A 66 -4.78 -2.51 -16.56
N SER A 67 -4.62 -2.78 -15.28
CA SER A 67 -3.60 -2.17 -14.46
C SER A 67 -2.76 -3.26 -13.81
N TYR A 68 -1.44 -3.10 -13.88
CA TYR A 68 -0.48 -4.02 -13.28
C TYR A 68 0.09 -3.39 -12.01
N TYR A 69 0.59 -4.23 -11.12
CA TYR A 69 1.29 -3.78 -9.94
C TYR A 69 2.63 -3.13 -10.33
N ILE A 70 2.81 -1.88 -9.93
CA ILE A 70 4.07 -1.15 -10.10
C ILE A 70 4.73 -0.99 -8.74
N PRO A 71 6.04 -1.20 -8.65
CA PRO A 71 6.79 -1.02 -7.42
C PRO A 71 6.89 0.45 -7.03
N GLY A 72 6.95 0.70 -5.72
CA GLY A 72 7.15 2.00 -5.13
C GLY A 72 7.76 1.85 -3.74
N PHE A 73 7.97 2.96 -3.06
CA PHE A 73 8.49 2.97 -1.69
C PHE A 73 7.85 4.10 -0.88
N HIS A 74 7.89 3.95 0.45
CA HIS A 74 7.42 4.98 1.37
C HIS A 74 8.42 5.22 2.48
N LEU A 75 8.36 6.43 3.01
CA LEU A 75 9.04 6.87 4.22
C LEU A 75 8.03 7.62 5.09
N SER A 76 7.92 7.22 6.36
CA SER A 76 6.89 7.75 7.27
C SER A 76 7.43 7.89 8.69
N ILE A 77 6.82 8.78 9.46
CA ILE A 77 7.04 8.93 10.89
C ILE A 77 5.89 8.23 11.62
N ILE A 78 6.18 7.58 12.73
CA ILE A 78 5.19 6.89 13.55
C ILE A 78 4.99 7.67 14.84
N GLY A 79 3.73 7.99 15.13
CA GLY A 79 3.27 8.32 16.47
C GLY A 79 2.37 7.19 16.96
N ASP A 80 2.79 6.45 17.98
CA ASP A 80 2.07 5.30 18.54
C ASP A 80 1.60 5.64 19.95
N LEU A 81 0.28 5.78 20.14
CA LEU A 81 -0.38 6.02 21.41
C LEU A 81 -0.94 4.71 21.98
N ARG A 82 -0.40 4.27 23.09
CA ARG A 82 -0.92 3.13 23.82
C ARG A 82 -2.22 3.48 24.52
N ILE A 83 -3.32 2.81 24.15
CA ILE A 83 -4.62 2.94 24.81
C ILE A 83 -4.69 1.96 26.00
N ASN A 84 -4.32 0.70 25.77
CA ASN A 84 -4.25 -0.35 26.79
C ASN A 84 -3.16 -1.39 26.44
N GLU A 85 -3.13 -2.50 27.16
CA GLU A 85 -2.11 -3.56 26.94
C GLU A 85 -2.17 -4.21 25.56
N PHE A 86 -3.35 -4.21 24.95
CA PHE A 86 -3.59 -4.90 23.68
C PHE A 86 -3.86 -3.95 22.53
N LEU A 87 -4.15 -2.67 22.80
CA LEU A 87 -4.62 -1.73 21.81
C LEU A 87 -3.78 -0.46 21.78
N ASN A 88 -3.27 -0.13 20.59
CA ASN A 88 -2.59 1.14 20.29
C ASN A 88 -3.31 1.85 19.15
N LEU A 89 -3.31 3.18 19.22
CA LEU A 89 -3.71 4.06 18.13
C LEU A 89 -2.44 4.64 17.50
N ARG A 90 -2.29 4.48 16.20
CA ARG A 90 -1.11 4.92 15.46
C ARG A 90 -1.48 5.93 14.39
N LEU A 91 -0.75 7.04 14.36
CA LEU A 91 -0.77 8.02 13.28
C LEU A 91 0.57 7.94 12.56
N ILE A 92 0.54 7.74 11.23
CA ILE A 92 1.77 7.45 10.46
C ILE A 92 1.87 8.39 9.24
N PRO A 93 2.06 9.71 9.46
CA PRO A 93 2.27 10.63 8.36
C PRO A 93 3.53 10.28 7.57
N GLY A 94 3.45 10.35 6.24
CA GLY A 94 4.58 10.01 5.40
C GLY A 94 4.44 10.42 3.95
N ILE A 95 5.47 10.11 3.18
CA ILE A 95 5.52 10.32 1.73
C ILE A 95 5.70 8.96 1.07
N SER A 96 4.90 8.73 0.04
CA SER A 96 4.92 7.51 -0.78
C SER A 96 5.17 7.88 -2.24
N PHE A 97 6.11 7.20 -2.85
CA PHE A 97 6.42 7.31 -4.28
C PHE A 97 5.81 6.10 -4.98
N LEU A 98 4.74 6.34 -5.71
CA LEU A 98 3.90 5.31 -6.30
C LEU A 98 3.65 5.63 -7.75
N ASP A 99 4.12 4.79 -8.65
CA ASP A 99 3.71 4.85 -10.03
C ASP A 99 2.56 3.89 -10.27
N ARG A 100 1.66 4.24 -11.17
CA ARG A 100 0.51 3.43 -11.56
C ARG A 100 0.37 3.45 -13.07
N ASN A 101 -0.05 2.33 -13.64
CA ASN A 101 -0.29 2.25 -15.08
C ASN A 101 -1.72 1.86 -15.42
N LEU A 102 -2.13 2.29 -16.59
CA LEU A 102 -3.32 1.84 -17.28
C LEU A 102 -2.90 1.38 -18.67
N SER A 103 -3.10 0.09 -18.95
CA SER A 103 -2.84 -0.51 -20.26
C SER A 103 -4.16 -0.76 -20.95
N TYR A 104 -4.30 -0.19 -22.15
CA TYR A 104 -5.50 -0.29 -22.98
C TYR A 104 -5.32 -1.40 -24.03
N ALA A 105 -6.24 -2.35 -24.03
CA ALA A 105 -6.37 -3.34 -25.12
C ALA A 105 -7.24 -2.71 -26.22
N LEU A 106 -6.62 -2.21 -27.26
CA LEU A 106 -7.28 -1.59 -28.42
C LEU A 106 -7.55 -2.64 -29.49
N SER A 107 -8.63 -2.47 -30.28
CA SER A 107 -8.90 -3.33 -31.43
C SER A 107 -7.90 -3.05 -32.55
N ASP A 108 -7.59 -4.06 -33.37
CA ASP A 108 -6.61 -3.94 -34.46
C ASP A 108 -7.04 -2.91 -35.52
N ASP A 109 -8.35 -2.78 -35.78
CA ASP A 109 -8.93 -1.78 -36.68
C ASP A 109 -8.72 -0.36 -36.16
N TYR A 110 -8.86 -0.15 -34.87
CA TYR A 110 -8.65 1.15 -34.25
C TYR A 110 -7.15 1.54 -34.22
N LEU A 111 -6.27 0.58 -34.05
CA LEU A 111 -4.82 0.77 -34.13
C LEU A 111 -4.36 1.16 -35.53
N ALA A 112 -4.99 0.64 -36.57
CA ALA A 112 -4.65 0.98 -37.95
C ALA A 112 -5.11 2.38 -38.36
N THR A 113 -6.17 2.90 -37.74
CA THR A 113 -6.82 4.18 -38.12
C THR A 113 -6.38 5.34 -37.20
N SER A 114 -6.05 5.06 -35.95
CA SER A 114 -5.63 6.06 -34.97
C SER A 114 -4.11 6.06 -34.86
N HIS A 115 -3.48 7.21 -35.10
CA HIS A 115 -2.05 7.43 -34.83
C HIS A 115 -1.70 7.44 -33.32
N LEU A 116 -2.58 6.91 -32.46
CA LEU A 116 -2.40 6.84 -31.02
C LEU A 116 -1.58 5.58 -30.66
N LEU A 117 -0.26 5.74 -30.61
CA LEU A 117 0.71 4.66 -30.38
C LEU A 117 0.85 4.25 -28.91
N ASP A 118 0.29 5.00 -27.96
CA ASP A 118 0.49 4.74 -26.53
C ASP A 118 -0.60 3.80 -25.97
N LYS A 119 -0.28 2.51 -25.97
CA LYS A 119 -1.10 1.48 -25.32
C LYS A 119 -1.02 1.53 -23.79
N GLU A 120 -0.01 2.17 -23.23
CA GLU A 120 0.25 2.26 -21.81
C GLU A 120 0.32 3.71 -21.35
N ARG A 121 -0.38 4.01 -20.27
CA ARG A 121 -0.34 5.31 -19.60
C ARG A 121 0.20 5.13 -18.19
N MET A 122 1.36 5.68 -17.95
CA MET A 122 1.96 5.72 -16.63
C MET A 122 1.55 7.01 -15.92
N VAL A 123 1.08 6.87 -14.70
CA VAL A 123 0.73 7.98 -13.81
C VAL A 123 1.73 7.97 -12.67
N GLU A 124 2.71 8.86 -12.76
CA GLU A 124 3.65 9.11 -11.68
C GLU A 124 2.93 9.84 -10.56
N SER A 125 3.06 9.36 -9.35
CA SER A 125 2.36 9.91 -8.18
C SER A 125 3.25 9.99 -6.97
N VAL A 126 3.28 11.18 -6.37
CA VAL A 126 3.90 11.40 -5.07
C VAL A 126 2.78 11.71 -4.07
N TYR A 127 2.55 10.77 -3.17
CA TYR A 127 1.49 10.88 -2.17
C TYR A 127 2.02 11.36 -0.83
N GLY A 128 1.32 12.36 -0.25
CA GLY A 128 1.34 12.54 1.18
C GLY A 128 0.32 11.60 1.81
N ASP A 129 0.77 10.66 2.60
CA ASP A 129 -0.06 9.66 3.27
C ASP A 129 -0.28 10.02 4.74
N LEU A 130 -1.52 9.88 5.19
CA LEU A 130 -1.91 10.08 6.59
C LEU A 130 -2.81 8.92 7.06
N PRO A 131 -2.24 7.74 7.33
CA PRO A 131 -2.99 6.63 7.90
C PRO A 131 -3.19 6.80 9.41
N LEU A 132 -4.41 6.52 9.86
CA LEU A 132 -4.78 6.37 11.26
C LEU A 132 -5.15 4.91 11.48
N GLU A 133 -4.35 4.21 12.27
CA GLU A 133 -4.41 2.76 12.43
C GLU A 133 -4.65 2.37 13.88
N LEU A 134 -5.51 1.39 14.10
CA LEU A 134 -5.61 0.64 15.35
C LEU A 134 -4.73 -0.60 15.25
N LYS A 135 -3.78 -0.74 16.17
CA LYS A 135 -2.88 -1.87 16.30
C LYS A 135 -3.34 -2.72 17.47
N VAL A 136 -3.86 -3.92 17.17
CA VAL A 136 -4.29 -4.91 18.18
C VAL A 136 -3.17 -5.92 18.37
N ARG A 137 -2.57 -5.91 19.56
CA ARG A 137 -1.38 -6.68 19.90
C ARG A 137 -1.74 -7.92 20.68
N ALA A 138 -1.10 -9.04 20.39
CA ALA A 138 -1.15 -10.24 21.20
C ALA A 138 -0.37 -10.07 22.51
N VAL A 139 -0.43 -11.06 23.38
CA VAL A 139 0.44 -11.15 24.55
C VAL A 139 1.89 -11.23 24.08
N ARG A 140 2.76 -10.47 24.72
CA ARG A 140 4.19 -10.47 24.42
C ARG A 140 4.83 -11.79 24.87
N TRP A 141 5.46 -12.48 23.95
CA TRP A 141 6.22 -13.67 24.23
C TRP A 141 7.73 -13.34 24.18
N ARG A 142 8.33 -13.11 25.35
CA ARG A 142 9.73 -12.68 25.47
C ARG A 142 10.01 -11.39 24.67
N ASN A 143 10.78 -11.51 23.59
CA ASN A 143 11.17 -10.39 22.72
C ASN A 143 10.42 -10.35 21.39
N PHE A 144 9.27 -11.04 21.34
CA PHE A 144 8.43 -11.15 20.14
C PHE A 144 6.97 -10.86 20.47
N ARG A 145 6.27 -10.16 19.58
CA ARG A 145 4.86 -9.83 19.74
C ARG A 145 4.16 -9.70 18.39
N PRO A 146 3.29 -10.63 18.00
CA PRO A 146 2.46 -10.50 16.82
C PRO A 146 1.32 -9.51 17.06
N TYR A 147 0.82 -8.90 16.00
CA TYR A 147 -0.31 -7.98 16.03
C TYR A 147 -1.02 -7.92 14.69
N VAL A 148 -2.25 -7.39 14.73
CA VAL A 148 -3.03 -7.05 13.56
C VAL A 148 -3.27 -5.55 13.51
N ILE A 149 -3.46 -5.03 12.32
CA ILE A 149 -3.67 -3.61 12.05
C ILE A 149 -4.96 -3.45 11.28
N GLY A 150 -5.75 -2.47 11.67
CA GLY A 150 -6.90 -2.02 10.90
C GLY A 150 -7.04 -0.51 11.02
N GLY A 151 -7.38 0.19 9.94
CA GLY A 151 -7.47 1.63 10.00
C GLY A 151 -7.99 2.28 8.75
N ILE A 152 -8.00 3.60 8.77
CA ILE A 152 -8.33 4.44 7.64
C ILE A 152 -7.07 5.11 7.11
N ARG A 153 -7.05 5.39 5.82
CA ARG A 153 -5.95 6.07 5.14
C ARG A 153 -6.51 7.23 4.35
N TYR A 154 -5.88 8.38 4.49
CA TYR A 154 -6.07 9.53 3.62
C TYR A 154 -4.78 9.78 2.86
N GLY A 155 -4.84 9.75 1.55
CA GLY A 155 -3.74 10.04 0.65
C GLY A 155 -4.02 11.29 -0.17
N PHE A 156 -3.01 12.11 -0.35
CA PHE A 156 -3.07 13.31 -1.18
C PHE A 156 -1.97 13.27 -2.24
N ASP A 157 -2.38 13.31 -3.52
CA ASP A 157 -1.47 13.25 -4.66
C ASP A 157 -0.96 14.65 -5.04
N PHE A 158 0.30 14.92 -4.77
CA PHE A 158 0.95 16.17 -5.12
C PHE A 158 1.18 16.32 -6.64
N ALA A 159 1.33 15.21 -7.37
CA ALA A 159 1.58 15.24 -8.80
C ALA A 159 0.31 15.62 -9.60
N SER A 160 -0.87 15.22 -9.11
CA SER A 160 -2.14 15.54 -9.78
C SER A 160 -2.42 17.04 -9.82
N LEU A 161 -1.97 17.80 -8.83
CA LEU A 161 -2.08 19.27 -8.79
C LEU A 161 -1.24 19.96 -9.88
N LYS A 162 -0.09 19.39 -10.24
CA LYS A 162 0.78 19.92 -11.29
C LYS A 162 0.16 19.71 -12.66
N ASN A 163 -0.44 18.55 -12.89
CA ASN A 163 -1.06 18.20 -14.18
C ASN A 163 -2.34 18.99 -14.46
N ASN A 164 -3.09 19.42 -13.43
CA ASN A 164 -4.28 20.26 -13.60
C ASN A 164 -4.00 21.66 -14.16
N LYS A 165 -2.75 22.11 -14.17
CA LYS A 165 -2.36 23.44 -14.71
C LYS A 165 -2.09 23.44 -16.21
N ASN A 166 -1.91 22.27 -16.84
CA ASN A 166 -1.67 22.17 -18.29
C ASN A 166 -2.96 21.79 -19.02
N GLU A 167 -3.87 22.75 -19.18
CA GLU A 167 -5.19 22.55 -19.82
C GLU A 167 -5.15 22.10 -21.28
N ASN A 168 -4.00 22.17 -21.94
CA ASN A 168 -3.89 21.91 -23.39
C ASN A 168 -3.52 20.47 -23.76
N ASP A 169 -3.21 19.61 -22.79
CA ASP A 169 -2.80 18.23 -23.07
C ASP A 169 -3.99 17.26 -22.88
N LYS A 170 -4.77 17.07 -23.95
CA LYS A 170 -5.93 16.15 -23.99
C LYS A 170 -5.57 14.68 -23.80
N SER A 171 -4.28 14.36 -23.67
CA SER A 171 -3.79 12.99 -23.53
C SER A 171 -3.62 12.55 -22.06
N ILE A 172 -3.82 13.44 -21.08
CA ILE A 172 -3.60 13.16 -19.66
C ILE A 172 -4.90 12.71 -19.01
N ILE A 173 -4.88 11.53 -18.39
CA ILE A 173 -5.98 11.06 -17.56
C ILE A 173 -5.94 11.84 -16.24
N ARG A 174 -6.98 12.63 -16.00
CA ARG A 174 -7.12 13.40 -14.76
C ARG A 174 -7.67 12.50 -13.66
N LEU A 175 -6.90 12.34 -12.60
CA LEU A 175 -7.31 11.63 -11.40
C LEU A 175 -7.53 12.60 -10.24
N ALA A 176 -8.43 12.24 -9.34
CA ALA A 176 -8.67 13.01 -8.11
C ALA A 176 -7.39 13.05 -7.27
N SER A 177 -7.07 14.22 -6.73
CA SER A 177 -5.89 14.44 -5.90
C SER A 177 -6.01 13.82 -4.50
N SER A 178 -7.20 13.42 -4.07
CA SER A 178 -7.44 12.82 -2.75
C SER A 178 -7.90 11.38 -2.89
N ASP A 179 -7.30 10.50 -2.11
CA ASP A 179 -7.61 9.06 -2.04
C ASP A 179 -7.91 8.70 -0.58
N PHE A 180 -9.17 8.44 -0.27
CA PHE A 180 -9.59 7.97 1.03
C PHE A 180 -9.87 6.47 0.96
N GLY A 181 -9.43 5.74 1.99
CA GLY A 181 -9.57 4.30 2.01
C GLY A 181 -9.40 3.69 3.38
N TYR A 182 -9.38 2.38 3.41
CA TYR A 182 -9.09 1.60 4.61
C TYR A 182 -7.85 0.74 4.41
N THR A 183 -7.19 0.41 5.52
CA THR A 183 -6.01 -0.44 5.55
C THR A 183 -6.23 -1.58 6.53
N ALA A 184 -5.80 -2.77 6.15
CA ALA A 184 -5.74 -3.93 7.02
C ALA A 184 -4.37 -4.60 6.87
N GLY A 185 -3.86 -5.19 7.96
CA GLY A 185 -2.54 -5.79 7.93
C GLY A 185 -2.20 -6.62 9.16
N VAL A 186 -1.03 -7.21 9.08
CA VAL A 186 -0.44 -7.99 10.17
C VAL A 186 1.01 -7.54 10.36
N GLY A 187 1.52 -7.69 11.56
CA GLY A 187 2.90 -7.36 11.85
C GLY A 187 3.46 -8.11 13.04
N PHE A 188 4.76 -8.02 13.16
CA PHE A 188 5.53 -8.69 14.20
C PHE A 188 6.52 -7.70 14.82
N ASP A 189 6.36 -7.42 16.12
CA ASP A 189 7.31 -6.64 16.91
C ASP A 189 8.42 -7.54 17.45
N PHE A 190 9.66 -7.08 17.29
CA PHE A 190 10.88 -7.67 17.84
C PHE A 190 11.52 -6.64 18.78
N TYR A 191 11.70 -6.99 20.03
CA TYR A 191 12.26 -6.09 21.04
C TYR A 191 13.78 -6.32 21.15
N PHE A 192 14.54 -5.36 20.65
CA PHE A 192 15.98 -5.29 20.82
C PHE A 192 16.33 -4.54 22.13
N PRO A 193 17.60 -4.52 22.58
CA PRO A 193 17.96 -3.85 23.81
C PRO A 193 17.65 -2.35 23.84
N TYR A 194 17.71 -1.66 22.69
CA TYR A 194 17.60 -0.20 22.61
C TYR A 194 16.40 0.30 21.80
N PHE A 195 15.80 -0.52 20.96
CA PHE A 195 14.70 -0.15 20.08
C PHE A 195 13.78 -1.34 19.81
N LYS A 196 12.57 -1.04 19.43
CA LYS A 196 11.61 -2.01 18.91
C LYS A 196 11.67 -1.97 17.40
N PHE A 197 11.87 -3.11 16.79
CA PHE A 197 11.85 -3.33 15.35
C PHE A 197 10.56 -4.07 14.99
N ALA A 198 9.93 -3.71 13.87
CA ALA A 198 8.84 -4.53 13.38
C ALA A 198 8.85 -4.69 11.86
N ILE A 199 8.23 -5.79 11.43
CA ILE A 199 7.94 -6.06 10.02
C ILE A 199 6.42 -6.08 9.89
N GLU A 200 5.89 -5.32 8.93
CA GLU A 200 4.46 -5.16 8.69
C GLU A 200 4.10 -5.49 7.25
N LEU A 201 3.03 -6.23 7.08
CA LEU A 201 2.42 -6.52 5.81
C LEU A 201 1.03 -5.89 5.79
N LYS A 202 0.79 -4.94 4.91
CA LYS A 202 -0.44 -4.15 4.85
C LYS A 202 -1.05 -4.16 3.46
N MET A 203 -2.37 -4.08 3.41
CA MET A 203 -3.16 -3.91 2.20
C MET A 203 -4.09 -2.72 2.39
N SER A 204 -4.03 -1.76 1.47
CA SER A 204 -4.91 -0.59 1.47
C SER A 204 -5.84 -0.61 0.26
N PHE A 205 -7.10 -0.25 0.49
CA PHE A 205 -8.16 -0.23 -0.49
C PHE A 205 -8.79 1.15 -0.53
N GLY A 206 -8.72 1.83 -1.68
CA GLY A 206 -9.40 3.10 -1.92
C GLY A 206 -10.92 2.92 -1.96
N LEU A 207 -11.64 3.81 -1.30
CA LEU A 207 -13.10 3.89 -1.31
C LEU A 207 -13.58 4.92 -2.32
N ASN A 208 -12.84 6.02 -2.45
CA ASN A 208 -13.20 7.10 -3.35
C ASN A 208 -13.05 6.68 -4.81
N GLU A 209 -13.90 7.24 -5.63
CA GLU A 209 -13.75 7.28 -7.07
C GLU A 209 -12.61 8.24 -7.42
N LEU A 210 -11.59 7.72 -8.10
CA LEU A 210 -10.45 8.53 -8.55
C LEU A 210 -10.68 9.13 -9.94
N LYS A 211 -11.73 8.72 -10.64
CA LYS A 211 -12.09 9.23 -11.95
C LYS A 211 -12.64 10.65 -11.81
N ILE A 212 -12.01 11.61 -12.48
CA ILE A 212 -12.64 12.92 -12.71
C ILE A 212 -13.46 12.80 -14.00
N PRO A 213 -14.77 13.16 -14.00
CA PRO A 213 -15.59 13.16 -15.19
C PRO A 213 -14.95 14.10 -16.23
N ASP A 214 -14.45 13.56 -17.31
CA ASP A 214 -13.91 14.29 -18.45
C ASP A 214 -14.50 13.68 -19.72
N GLU A 215 -14.72 14.48 -20.76
CA GLU A 215 -15.31 14.03 -22.02
C GLU A 215 -14.31 13.26 -22.92
N THR A 216 -13.15 12.92 -22.38
CA THR A 216 -12.14 12.17 -23.11
C THR A 216 -12.58 10.72 -23.35
N TYR A 217 -12.37 10.23 -24.57
CA TYR A 217 -12.75 8.88 -24.98
C TYR A 217 -12.18 7.79 -24.03
N TYR A 218 -10.96 7.98 -23.54
CA TYR A 218 -10.32 7.07 -22.57
C TYR A 218 -11.06 7.03 -21.22
N THR A 219 -11.57 8.16 -20.75
CA THR A 219 -12.26 8.25 -19.46
C THR A 219 -13.65 7.61 -19.51
N ARG A 220 -14.26 7.51 -20.69
CA ARG A 220 -15.58 6.86 -20.88
C ARG A 220 -15.50 5.34 -20.86
N SER A 221 -14.33 4.73 -21.11
CA SER A 221 -14.17 3.28 -21.18
C SER A 221 -14.30 2.54 -19.84
N PHE A 222 -14.32 3.27 -18.73
CA PHE A 222 -14.48 2.69 -17.41
C PHE A 222 -15.50 3.47 -16.56
N GLU A 223 -16.24 2.72 -15.76
CA GLU A 223 -17.25 3.24 -14.84
C GLU A 223 -16.57 3.78 -13.57
N SER A 224 -15.60 3.05 -13.04
CA SER A 224 -14.96 3.37 -11.75
C SER A 224 -13.50 2.94 -11.69
N ILE A 225 -12.68 3.77 -11.03
CA ILE A 225 -11.26 3.50 -10.73
C ILE A 225 -11.02 3.71 -9.24
N LYS A 226 -10.50 2.68 -8.58
CA LYS A 226 -10.11 2.72 -7.17
C LYS A 226 -8.67 2.28 -6.98
N SER A 227 -8.00 2.80 -5.96
CA SER A 227 -6.63 2.41 -5.63
C SER A 227 -6.59 1.09 -4.86
N ARG A 228 -5.55 0.30 -5.11
CA ARG A 228 -5.17 -0.85 -4.30
C ARG A 228 -3.68 -0.84 -4.11
N ILE A 229 -3.24 -0.86 -2.85
CA ILE A 229 -1.83 -0.76 -2.49
C ILE A 229 -1.49 -1.90 -1.54
N PHE A 230 -0.45 -2.63 -1.88
CA PHE A 230 0.20 -3.62 -1.03
C PHE A 230 1.48 -3.01 -0.47
N THR A 231 1.75 -3.18 0.83
CA THR A 231 2.89 -2.57 1.50
C THR A 231 3.59 -3.59 2.39
N LEU A 232 4.89 -3.72 2.22
CA LEU A 232 5.80 -4.42 3.13
C LEU A 232 6.67 -3.37 3.80
N SER A 233 6.51 -3.16 5.10
CA SER A 233 7.21 -2.11 5.86
C SER A 233 8.12 -2.70 6.91
N ILE A 234 9.19 -1.97 7.17
CA ILE A 234 10.05 -2.11 8.34
C ILE A 234 9.82 -0.89 9.20
N THR A 235 9.65 -1.08 10.51
CA THR A 235 9.50 0.02 11.46
C THR A 235 10.52 -0.07 12.58
N VAL A 236 10.98 1.09 13.04
CA VAL A 236 11.86 1.23 14.19
C VAL A 236 11.24 2.25 15.12
N GLU A 237 10.99 1.85 16.36
CA GLU A 237 10.37 2.68 17.38
C GLU A 237 11.26 2.70 18.65
N GLY A 238 11.34 3.86 19.31
CA GLY A 238 12.10 4.10 20.56
C GLY A 238 11.26 4.71 21.66
#